data_907b891e40f415133920ccbe0018c878
#
_entry.id   907b891e40f415133920ccbe0018c878
#
_cell.length_a   1.000
_cell.length_b   1.000
_cell.length_c   1.000
_cell.angle_alpha   90.00
_cell.angle_beta   90.00
_cell.angle_gamma   90.00
#
_symmetry.space_group_name_H-M   'P 1'
#
loop_
_entity.id
_entity.type
_entity.pdbx_description
1 polymer ?
#
loop_
_entity_poly.entity_id
_entity_poly.type
_entity_poly.pdbx_seq_one_letter_code
_entity_poly.pdbx_strand_id
1 'polypeptide(L)'
;LIATDPSKKVAPDFSRPQEYLEKYGLEALRMRGTITRPGSVLYGLVEDADGGVQRIKIGNYMGKNHGKIVEITQAQINIMEIVPDGRDGWVERPRSLVMADK
;
A
#
# COMPACT_ATOMS: atom_id res chain seq x y z
N LEU A 1 1.76 -8.11 20.29
CA LEU A 1 0.46 -8.20 19.65
C LEU A 1 -0.46 -7.10 20.13
N ILE A 2 -1.00 -6.38 19.20
CA ILE A 2 -1.94 -5.32 19.55
C ILE A 2 -3.32 -5.91 19.65
N ALA A 3 -3.88 -5.82 20.83
CA ALA A 3 -5.25 -6.24 21.01
C ALA A 3 -6.14 -5.25 20.27
N THR A 4 -6.92 -5.74 19.36
CA THR A 4 -7.88 -4.90 18.66
C THR A 4 -8.96 -4.49 19.63
N ASP A 5 -9.23 -3.20 19.69
CA ASP A 5 -10.34 -2.70 20.50
C ASP A 5 -11.62 -3.29 19.92
N PRO A 6 -12.35 -4.10 20.67
CA PRO A 6 -13.55 -4.76 20.13
C PRO A 6 -14.63 -3.78 19.72
N SER A 7 -14.56 -2.54 20.17
CA SER A 7 -15.52 -1.52 19.74
C SER A 7 -15.14 -0.91 18.40
N LYS A 8 -13.91 -1.13 17.93
CA LYS A 8 -13.44 -0.61 16.65
C LYS A 8 -13.40 -1.72 15.64
N LYS A 9 -14.22 -1.62 14.64
CA LYS A 9 -14.23 -2.59 13.56
C LYS A 9 -13.36 -2.09 12.42
N VAL A 10 -12.54 -2.98 11.88
CA VAL A 10 -11.76 -2.68 10.68
C VAL A 10 -12.73 -2.62 9.51
N ALA A 11 -12.58 -1.59 8.68
CA ALA A 11 -13.37 -1.47 7.47
C ALA A 11 -12.68 -0.51 6.52
N PRO A 12 -12.83 -0.70 5.19
CA PRO A 12 -12.30 0.28 4.25
C PRO A 12 -13.08 1.57 4.32
N ASP A 13 -12.43 2.67 3.98
CA ASP A 13 -13.11 3.95 3.86
C ASP A 13 -13.63 4.10 2.44
N PHE A 14 -14.88 3.76 2.22
CA PHE A 14 -15.47 3.80 0.90
C PHE A 14 -15.77 5.23 0.41
N SER A 15 -15.66 6.21 1.29
CA SER A 15 -15.88 7.60 0.90
C SER A 15 -14.60 8.24 0.34
N ARG A 16 -13.47 7.59 0.50
CA ARG A 16 -12.18 8.08 0.05
C ARG A 16 -12.04 7.89 -1.47
N PRO A 17 -11.61 8.93 -2.21
CA PRO A 17 -11.36 8.75 -3.65
C PRO A 17 -10.26 7.72 -3.88
N GLN A 18 -10.44 6.92 -4.92
CA GLN A 18 -9.45 5.92 -5.30
C GLN A 18 -8.20 6.61 -5.83
N GLU A 19 -7.02 6.17 -5.37
CA GLU A 19 -5.76 6.68 -5.87
C GLU A 19 -5.34 5.93 -7.13
N TYR A 20 -4.40 6.51 -7.86
CA TYR A 20 -4.05 5.98 -9.18
C TYR A 20 -3.61 4.51 -9.13
N LEU A 21 -2.75 4.16 -8.17
CA LEU A 21 -2.22 2.79 -8.12
C LEU A 21 -3.22 1.79 -7.56
N GLU A 22 -4.37 2.23 -7.09
CA GLU A 22 -5.42 1.31 -6.66
C GLU A 22 -6.16 0.68 -7.83
N LYS A 23 -5.89 1.14 -9.05
CA LYS A 23 -6.44 0.53 -10.26
C LYS A 23 -5.79 -0.80 -10.58
N TYR A 24 -4.64 -1.07 -10.00
CA TYR A 24 -3.82 -2.24 -10.30
C TYR A 24 -3.77 -3.16 -9.09
N GLY A 25 -3.80 -4.48 -9.33
CA GLY A 25 -3.47 -5.43 -8.27
C GLY A 25 -1.99 -5.32 -7.94
N LEU A 26 -1.62 -5.71 -6.72
CA LEU A 26 -0.21 -5.64 -6.32
C LEU A 26 0.70 -6.44 -7.25
N GLU A 27 0.19 -7.52 -7.82
CA GLU A 27 0.99 -8.36 -8.72
C GLU A 27 1.36 -7.63 -10.01
N ALA A 28 0.69 -6.52 -10.31
CA ALA A 28 0.96 -5.72 -11.50
C ALA A 28 1.85 -4.52 -11.21
N LEU A 29 2.31 -4.39 -9.97
CA LEU A 29 3.14 -3.26 -9.54
C LEU A 29 4.54 -3.75 -9.19
N ARG A 30 5.54 -2.90 -9.49
CA ARG A 30 6.93 -3.23 -9.18
C ARG A 30 7.59 -2.06 -8.49
N MET A 31 8.27 -2.33 -7.38
CA MET A 31 9.06 -1.29 -6.71
C MET A 31 10.38 -1.14 -7.47
N ARG A 32 10.65 0.08 -7.94
CA ARG A 32 11.83 0.35 -8.75
C ARG A 32 12.93 1.10 -8.01
N GLY A 33 12.62 1.67 -6.87
CA GLY A 33 13.61 2.41 -6.10
C GLY A 33 12.98 3.33 -5.10
N THR A 34 13.81 4.22 -4.55
CA THR A 34 13.36 5.24 -3.62
C THR A 34 14.00 6.57 -3.99
N ILE A 35 13.37 7.66 -3.59
CA ILE A 35 13.90 9.01 -3.76
C ILE A 35 13.75 9.74 -2.43
N THR A 36 14.82 10.40 -2.00
CA THR A 36 14.79 11.23 -0.80
C THR A 36 15.24 12.63 -1.17
N ARG A 37 14.47 13.62 -0.75
CA ARG A 37 14.90 15.03 -0.87
C ARG A 37 15.47 15.46 0.48
N PRO A 38 16.55 16.29 0.49
CA PRO A 38 17.10 16.77 1.75
C PRO A 38 16.01 17.44 2.59
N GLY A 39 15.92 17.01 3.86
CA GLY A 39 14.94 17.55 4.80
C GLY A 39 13.50 17.18 4.49
N SER A 40 13.26 16.19 3.65
CA SER A 40 11.94 15.86 3.19
C SER A 40 11.64 14.36 3.38
N VAL A 41 10.45 13.96 2.92
CA VAL A 41 10.01 12.59 3.07
C VAL A 41 10.67 11.65 2.07
N LEU A 42 10.68 10.39 2.41
CA LEU A 42 11.15 9.33 1.53
C LEU A 42 10.00 8.91 0.62
N TYR A 43 10.25 8.88 -0.67
CA TYR A 43 9.28 8.40 -1.66
C TYR A 43 9.72 7.05 -2.19
N GLY A 44 8.75 6.16 -2.40
CA GLY A 44 8.99 4.95 -3.17
C GLY A 44 8.64 5.18 -4.63
N LEU A 45 9.33 4.49 -5.51
CA LEU A 45 9.05 4.54 -6.94
C LEU A 45 8.41 3.21 -7.33
N VAL A 46 7.20 3.29 -7.86
CA VAL A 46 6.43 2.11 -8.23
C VAL A 46 6.07 2.18 -9.70
N GLU A 47 6.42 1.15 -10.43
CA GLU A 47 6.09 1.02 -11.86
C GLU A 47 4.79 0.25 -11.99
N ASP A 48 3.86 0.78 -12.76
CA ASP A 48 2.59 0.11 -13.01
C ASP A 48 2.65 -0.75 -14.27
N ALA A 49 1.56 -1.47 -14.54
CA ALA A 49 1.53 -2.41 -15.65
C ALA A 49 1.62 -1.74 -17.01
N ASP A 50 1.34 -0.44 -17.07
CA ASP A 50 1.43 0.31 -18.31
C ASP A 50 2.79 0.97 -18.52
N GLY A 51 3.74 0.71 -17.63
CA GLY A 51 5.09 1.22 -17.73
C GLY A 51 5.31 2.59 -17.09
N GLY A 52 4.27 3.19 -16.53
CA GLY A 52 4.42 4.46 -15.83
C GLY A 52 5.05 4.26 -14.45
N VAL A 53 5.83 5.25 -14.00
CA VAL A 53 6.44 5.19 -12.69
C VAL A 53 5.85 6.29 -11.83
N GLN A 54 5.32 5.91 -10.67
CA GLN A 54 4.66 6.83 -9.74
C GLN A 54 5.48 6.96 -8.46
N ARG A 55 5.52 8.17 -7.93
CA ARG A 55 6.10 8.40 -6.60
C ARG A 55 5.00 8.18 -5.57
N ILE A 56 5.31 7.40 -4.55
CA ILE A 56 4.37 7.17 -3.45
C ILE A 56 5.06 7.45 -2.12
N LYS A 57 4.27 7.73 -1.12
CA LYS A 57 4.76 8.00 0.22
C LYS A 57 3.87 7.31 1.24
N ILE A 58 4.31 7.28 2.49
CA ILE A 58 3.51 6.73 3.58
C ILE A 58 2.17 7.48 3.62
N GLY A 59 1.09 6.72 3.71
CA GLY A 59 -0.25 7.26 3.68
C GLY A 59 -0.95 7.15 2.34
N ASN A 60 -0.20 6.92 1.26
CA ASN A 60 -0.80 6.64 -0.04
C ASN A 60 -1.38 5.22 -0.06
N TYR A 61 -2.17 4.93 -1.09
CA TYR A 61 -2.79 3.63 -1.25
C TYR A 61 -2.41 3.02 -2.58
N MET A 62 -2.27 1.70 -2.62
CA MET A 62 -2.02 0.97 -3.87
C MET A 62 -2.56 -0.45 -3.76
N GLY A 63 -2.79 -1.06 -4.93
CA GLY A 63 -3.39 -2.39 -4.99
C GLY A 63 -4.90 -2.29 -4.88
N LYS A 64 -5.58 -3.43 -5.07
CA LYS A 64 -7.03 -3.45 -5.13
C LYS A 64 -7.72 -3.72 -3.80
N ASN A 65 -6.96 -3.88 -2.73
CA ASN A 65 -7.50 -4.27 -1.44
C ASN A 65 -7.32 -3.18 -0.38
N HIS A 66 -7.45 -1.92 -0.79
CA HIS A 66 -7.35 -0.79 0.14
C HIS A 66 -6.01 -0.77 0.88
N GLY A 67 -4.92 -1.06 0.16
CA GLY A 67 -3.59 -1.18 0.75
C GLY A 67 -2.97 0.16 1.08
N LYS A 68 -2.97 0.51 2.35
CA LYS A 68 -2.36 1.76 2.82
C LYS A 68 -0.88 1.55 3.07
N ILE A 69 -0.05 2.43 2.49
CA ILE A 69 1.39 2.33 2.67
C ILE A 69 1.75 2.79 4.07
N VAL A 70 2.37 1.90 4.84
CA VAL A 70 2.70 2.16 6.24
C VAL A 70 4.20 2.30 6.47
N GLU A 71 5.02 1.79 5.56
CA GLU A 71 6.47 1.89 5.69
C GLU A 71 7.13 1.79 4.33
N ILE A 72 8.18 2.58 4.12
CA ILE A 72 9.00 2.51 2.91
C ILE A 72 10.45 2.35 3.35
N THR A 73 11.11 1.30 2.86
CA THR A 73 12.54 1.12 3.06
C THR A 73 13.20 1.05 1.70
N GLN A 74 14.53 0.97 1.68
CA GLN A 74 15.24 0.83 0.41
C GLN A 74 15.00 -0.54 -0.24
N ALA A 75 14.50 -1.50 0.54
CA ALA A 75 14.30 -2.86 0.05
C ALA A 75 12.85 -3.17 -0.28
N GLN A 76 11.89 -2.47 0.31
CA GLN A 76 10.49 -2.84 0.13
C GLN A 76 9.56 -1.74 0.60
N ILE A 77 8.32 -1.84 0.15
CA ILE A 77 7.22 -0.99 0.58
C ILE A 77 6.24 -1.89 1.32
N ASN A 78 5.97 -1.55 2.58
CA ASN A 78 5.04 -2.33 3.38
C ASN A 78 3.68 -1.66 3.38
N ILE A 79 2.65 -2.44 3.12
CA ILE A 79 1.27 -1.94 3.12
C ILE A 79 0.42 -2.78 4.06
N MET A 80 -0.67 -2.17 4.49
CA MET A 80 -1.69 -2.87 5.26
C MET A 80 -2.95 -2.90 4.41
N GLU A 81 -3.33 -4.09 3.96
CA GLU A 81 -4.55 -4.27 3.20
C GLU A 81 -5.73 -4.53 4.11
N ILE A 82 -6.92 -4.27 3.61
CA ILE A 82 -8.16 -4.58 4.30
C ILE A 82 -8.96 -5.47 3.36
N VAL A 83 -9.22 -6.69 3.81
CA VAL A 83 -9.90 -7.69 2.99
C VAL A 83 -11.09 -8.28 3.75
N PRO A 84 -12.09 -8.81 3.03
CA PRO A 84 -13.21 -9.46 3.72
C PRO A 84 -12.73 -10.64 4.56
N ASP A 85 -13.34 -10.80 5.73
CA ASP A 85 -12.98 -11.90 6.63
C ASP A 85 -13.83 -13.14 6.42
N GLY A 86 -14.77 -13.09 5.47
CA GLY A 86 -15.66 -14.22 5.19
C GLY A 86 -16.88 -14.29 6.07
N ARG A 87 -17.08 -13.30 6.97
CA ARG A 87 -18.18 -13.30 7.93
C ARG A 87 -18.85 -11.94 8.04
N ASP A 88 -19.06 -11.27 6.92
CA ASP A 88 -19.66 -9.93 6.89
C ASP A 88 -18.81 -8.84 7.51
N GLY A 89 -17.53 -9.12 7.73
CA GLY A 89 -16.60 -8.15 8.28
C GLY A 89 -15.34 -8.05 7.44
N TRP A 90 -14.36 -7.35 8.00
CA TRP A 90 -13.10 -7.07 7.33
C TRP A 90 -11.95 -7.35 8.27
N VAL A 91 -10.80 -7.66 7.70
CA VAL A 91 -9.60 -7.92 8.48
C VAL A 91 -8.41 -7.27 7.80
N GLU A 92 -7.45 -6.80 8.60
CA GLU A 92 -6.21 -6.25 8.07
C GLU A 92 -5.25 -7.37 7.70
N ARG A 93 -4.52 -7.17 6.61
CA ARG A 93 -3.53 -8.14 6.14
C ARG A 93 -2.27 -7.41 5.69
N PRO A 94 -1.12 -7.65 6.33
CA PRO A 94 0.12 -7.02 5.89
C PRO A 94 0.61 -7.63 4.58
N ARG A 95 1.10 -6.78 3.70
CA ARG A 95 1.72 -7.20 2.45
C ARG A 95 2.93 -6.34 2.18
N SER A 96 3.85 -6.85 1.39
CA SER A 96 5.05 -6.11 1.02
C SER A 96 5.26 -6.18 -0.48
N LEU A 97 5.70 -5.04 -1.03
CA LEU A 97 6.15 -4.97 -2.41
C LEU A 97 7.66 -4.85 -2.34
N VAL A 98 8.35 -5.93 -2.68
CA VAL A 98 9.79 -6.00 -2.55
C VAL A 98 10.46 -5.39 -3.78
N MET A 99 11.63 -4.77 -3.59
CA MET A 99 12.39 -4.17 -4.68
C MET A 99 12.55 -5.18 -5.81
N ALA A 100 12.21 -4.76 -7.02
CA ALA A 100 12.31 -5.63 -8.18
C ALA A 100 13.79 -5.80 -8.57
N ASP A 101 14.18 -7.04 -8.79
CA ASP A 101 15.47 -7.32 -9.38
C ASP A 101 15.33 -7.11 -10.87
N LYS A 102 15.98 -6.11 -11.38
CA LYS A 102 16.05 -5.83 -12.81
C LYS A 102 14.94 -6.39 -13.70
#